data_3ae0b02475331bca09f6b502840b69fa
#
_entry.id   3ae0b02475331bca09f6b502840b69fa
#
_cell.length_a   1.000
_cell.length_b   1.000
_cell.length_c   1.000
_cell.angle_alpha   90.00
_cell.angle_beta   90.00
_cell.angle_gamma   90.00
#
_symmetry.space_group_name_H-M   'P 1'
#
loop_
_entity.id
_entity.type
_entity.pdbx_description
1 polymer ?
#
loop_
_entity_poly.entity_id
_entity_poly.type
_entity_poly.pdbx_seq_one_letter_code
_entity_poly.pdbx_strand_id
1 'polypeptide(L)'
;GINSDEIEEIISKRNAFEYLDILGIQFFSGTQKTSLKKLKREIDKLDNLLILLKEKYDYTAEELEYGTGFPAAYFKEDTINEDELIGGFAQLLNEMTSKPKITLELGRSIAAICGKYYTHIVDKKCNKGENYLLVDGGMNHIVYYGQHMAMKQPYLSVCGKETEPCTESWNICGSLCSMNDII
;
A
#
# COMPACT_ATOMS: atom_id res chain seq x y z
N GLY A 1 11.07 12.60 5.35
CA GLY A 1 10.89 12.23 6.75
C GLY A 1 12.06 12.70 7.59
N ILE A 2 11.95 12.54 8.89
CA ILE A 2 12.94 12.95 9.89
C ILE A 2 13.66 11.68 10.38
N ASN A 3 14.98 11.72 10.56
CA ASN A 3 15.74 10.60 11.10
C ASN A 3 15.59 10.51 12.64
N SER A 4 15.87 9.34 13.21
CA SER A 4 15.67 9.11 14.65
C SER A 4 16.50 10.02 15.55
N ASP A 5 17.75 10.33 15.15
CA ASP A 5 18.64 11.28 15.84
C ASP A 5 18.14 12.72 15.75
N GLU A 6 17.59 13.12 14.60
CA GLU A 6 16.94 14.44 14.45
C GLU A 6 15.67 14.55 15.31
N ILE A 7 14.89 13.45 15.45
CA ILE A 7 13.72 13.40 16.34
C ILE A 7 14.17 13.65 17.78
N GLU A 8 15.24 13.00 18.25
CA GLU A 8 15.77 13.22 19.59
C GLU A 8 16.18 14.70 19.81
N GLU A 9 16.82 15.31 18.81
CA GLU A 9 17.19 16.72 18.87
C GLU A 9 15.96 17.64 18.97
N ILE A 10 14.93 17.40 18.13
CA ILE A 10 13.69 18.18 18.15
C ILE A 10 13.01 18.05 19.51
N ILE A 11 12.84 16.83 20.02
CA ILE A 11 12.20 16.60 21.32
C ILE A 11 12.98 17.23 22.46
N SER A 12 14.31 17.21 22.41
CA SER A 12 15.14 17.85 23.41
C SER A 12 14.93 19.37 23.48
N LYS A 13 14.58 19.99 22.36
CA LYS A 13 14.36 21.43 22.22
C LYS A 13 12.88 21.84 22.17
N ARG A 14 11.95 20.91 22.41
CA ARG A 14 10.49 21.14 22.21
C ARG A 14 9.95 22.36 22.96
N ASN A 15 10.49 22.62 24.16
CA ASN A 15 10.05 23.75 24.98
C ASN A 15 10.46 25.13 24.42
N ALA A 16 11.33 25.17 23.40
CA ALA A 16 11.69 26.39 22.68
C ALA A 16 10.73 26.74 21.56
N PHE A 17 9.82 25.85 21.22
CA PHE A 17 8.81 26.06 20.14
C PHE A 17 7.55 26.69 20.75
N GLU A 18 7.49 28.00 20.77
CA GLU A 18 6.40 28.74 21.41
C GLU A 18 4.99 28.43 20.84
N TYR A 19 4.90 28.07 19.58
CA TYR A 19 3.63 27.88 18.86
C TYR A 19 3.41 26.44 18.37
N LEU A 20 4.22 25.48 18.85
CA LEU A 20 4.11 24.08 18.45
C LEU A 20 3.93 23.19 19.68
N ASP A 21 2.97 22.31 19.59
CA ASP A 21 2.79 21.21 20.53
C ASP A 21 3.05 19.89 19.79
N ILE A 22 4.04 19.13 20.27
CA ILE A 22 4.43 17.87 19.63
C ILE A 22 3.73 16.74 20.37
N LEU A 23 2.65 16.23 19.80
CA LEU A 23 1.80 15.22 20.42
C LEU A 23 2.33 13.80 20.23
N GLY A 24 3.06 13.54 19.16
CA GLY A 24 3.50 12.19 18.87
C GLY A 24 4.37 12.06 17.63
N ILE A 25 4.39 10.86 17.07
CA ILE A 25 5.20 10.49 15.91
C ILE A 25 4.29 9.89 14.85
N GLN A 26 4.51 10.29 13.59
CA GLN A 26 3.96 9.64 12.42
C GLN A 26 5.03 8.77 11.76
N PHE A 27 4.65 7.54 11.37
CA PHE A 27 5.57 6.61 10.72
C PHE A 27 4.91 5.88 9.55
N PHE A 28 5.60 5.90 8.41
CA PHE A 28 5.25 5.11 7.23
C PHE A 28 6.52 4.60 6.53
N SER A 29 6.59 3.31 6.25
CA SER A 29 7.78 2.67 5.66
C SER A 29 7.52 1.95 4.34
N GLY A 30 6.37 2.18 3.72
CA GLY A 30 6.00 1.55 2.45
C GLY A 30 4.73 0.70 2.53
N THR A 31 4.38 0.10 1.41
CA THR A 31 3.10 -0.56 1.16
C THR A 31 3.27 -2.04 0.81
N GLN A 32 2.14 -2.77 0.64
CA GLN A 32 2.10 -4.19 0.29
C GLN A 32 2.86 -5.08 1.29
N LYS A 33 2.72 -4.80 2.57
CA LYS A 33 3.37 -5.56 3.64
C LYS A 33 2.51 -6.75 4.03
N THR A 34 2.96 -7.93 3.69
CA THR A 34 2.30 -9.21 4.00
C THR A 34 2.92 -9.96 5.19
N SER A 35 4.07 -9.50 5.70
CA SER A 35 4.85 -10.20 6.70
C SER A 35 4.70 -9.60 8.10
N LEU A 36 4.08 -10.34 9.01
CA LEU A 36 4.02 -10.00 10.43
C LEU A 36 5.41 -9.79 11.06
N LYS A 37 6.41 -10.55 10.61
CA LYS A 37 7.80 -10.37 11.08
C LYS A 37 8.36 -8.98 10.73
N LYS A 38 7.98 -8.44 9.56
CA LYS A 38 8.37 -7.08 9.14
C LYS A 38 7.64 -6.04 9.99
N LEU A 39 6.33 -6.18 10.17
CA LEU A 39 5.52 -5.31 11.01
C LEU A 39 6.02 -5.32 12.46
N LYS A 40 6.32 -6.50 13.01
CA LYS A 40 6.89 -6.61 14.36
C LYS A 40 8.17 -5.80 14.52
N ARG A 41 9.12 -5.91 13.60
CA ARG A 41 10.37 -5.14 13.65
C ARG A 41 10.16 -3.63 13.62
N GLU A 42 9.14 -3.17 12.89
CA GLU A 42 8.79 -1.76 12.83
C GLU A 42 8.18 -1.29 14.15
N ILE A 43 7.24 -2.06 14.69
CA ILE A 43 6.60 -1.75 15.98
C ILE A 43 7.61 -1.79 17.12
N ASP A 44 8.46 -2.82 17.19
CA ASP A 44 9.53 -2.91 18.21
C ASP A 44 10.47 -1.69 18.14
N LYS A 45 10.84 -1.24 16.93
CA LYS A 45 11.68 -0.05 16.74
C LYS A 45 11.00 1.22 17.21
N LEU A 46 9.71 1.38 16.92
CA LEU A 46 8.93 2.54 17.35
C LEU A 46 8.73 2.55 18.87
N ASP A 47 8.38 1.41 19.45
CA ASP A 47 8.21 1.27 20.90
C ASP A 47 9.50 1.62 21.65
N ASN A 48 10.64 1.10 21.18
CA ASN A 48 11.95 1.44 21.74
C ASN A 48 12.28 2.94 21.62
N LEU A 49 11.93 3.57 20.49
CA LEU A 49 12.12 5.02 20.32
C LEU A 49 11.25 5.80 21.32
N LEU A 50 9.98 5.46 21.46
CA LEU A 50 9.07 6.14 22.39
C LEU A 50 9.53 5.97 23.86
N ILE A 51 10.01 4.79 24.24
CA ILE A 51 10.58 4.52 25.55
C ILE A 51 11.84 5.41 25.77
N LEU A 52 12.75 5.44 24.79
CA LEU A 52 13.96 6.27 24.86
C LEU A 52 13.62 7.75 25.02
N LEU A 53 12.64 8.27 24.27
CA LEU A 53 12.23 9.66 24.36
C LEU A 53 11.65 9.99 25.74
N LYS A 54 10.93 9.07 26.35
CA LYS A 54 10.43 9.21 27.72
C LYS A 54 11.55 9.21 28.75
N GLU A 55 12.44 8.23 28.67
CA GLU A 55 13.51 8.06 29.64
C GLU A 55 14.55 9.21 29.60
N LYS A 56 14.92 9.63 28.39
CA LYS A 56 16.01 10.59 28.18
C LYS A 56 15.57 12.06 28.22
N TYR A 57 14.35 12.32 27.75
CA TYR A 57 13.88 13.70 27.56
C TYR A 57 12.59 14.02 28.33
N ASP A 58 12.10 13.11 29.16
CA ASP A 58 10.82 13.24 29.87
C ASP A 58 9.66 13.61 28.90
N TYR A 59 9.70 13.00 27.71
CA TYR A 59 8.68 13.20 26.70
C TYR A 59 7.86 11.92 26.50
N THR A 60 6.59 11.98 26.89
CA THR A 60 5.65 10.89 26.64
C THR A 60 4.83 11.23 25.40
N ALA A 61 5.00 10.47 24.34
CA ALA A 61 4.16 10.62 23.15
C ALA A 61 2.71 10.21 23.46
N GLU A 62 1.79 11.11 23.22
CA GLU A 62 0.36 10.85 23.38
C GLU A 62 -0.19 9.99 22.25
N GLU A 63 0.34 10.17 21.04
CA GLU A 63 -0.15 9.53 19.82
C GLU A 63 0.99 8.94 18.98
N LEU A 64 0.72 7.78 18.39
CA LEU A 64 1.50 7.20 17.31
C LEU A 64 0.60 7.02 16.10
N GLU A 65 0.84 7.80 15.05
CA GLU A 65 0.18 7.63 13.76
C GLU A 65 1.01 6.67 12.90
N TYR A 66 0.42 5.52 12.59
CA TYR A 66 1.13 4.44 11.92
C TYR A 66 0.50 4.08 10.57
N GLY A 67 1.25 4.33 9.51
CA GLY A 67 0.91 3.87 8.17
C GLY A 67 1.18 2.38 8.02
N THR A 68 0.13 1.57 8.11
CA THR A 68 0.25 0.10 8.13
C THR A 68 0.88 -0.47 6.88
N GLY A 69 0.60 0.14 5.74
CA GLY A 69 0.99 -0.37 4.43
C GLY A 69 0.42 -1.76 4.15
N PHE A 70 -0.74 -2.09 4.71
CA PHE A 70 -1.38 -3.38 4.47
C PHE A 70 -1.60 -3.65 2.99
N PRO A 71 -1.52 -4.92 2.58
CA PRO A 71 -1.59 -5.30 1.19
C PRO A 71 -3.03 -5.22 0.65
N ALA A 72 -3.12 -5.15 -0.68
CA ALA A 72 -4.34 -5.43 -1.41
C ALA A 72 -4.05 -6.49 -2.47
N ALA A 73 -4.96 -7.43 -2.67
CA ALA A 73 -4.89 -8.43 -3.72
C ALA A 73 -5.28 -7.77 -5.05
N TYR A 74 -4.28 -7.46 -5.89
CA TYR A 74 -4.50 -6.87 -7.22
C TYR A 74 -4.66 -7.92 -8.31
N PHE A 75 -4.10 -9.11 -8.09
CA PHE A 75 -3.99 -10.14 -9.10
C PHE A 75 -4.68 -11.42 -8.63
N LYS A 76 -5.08 -12.25 -9.57
CA LYS A 76 -5.78 -13.52 -9.30
C LYS A 76 -4.95 -14.48 -8.44
N GLU A 77 -3.63 -14.39 -8.56
CA GLU A 77 -2.69 -15.24 -7.85
C GLU A 77 -2.35 -14.73 -6.45
N ASP A 78 -2.75 -13.49 -6.12
CA ASP A 78 -2.46 -12.93 -4.80
C ASP A 78 -3.33 -13.61 -3.74
N THR A 79 -2.66 -14.21 -2.76
CA THR A 79 -3.30 -14.80 -1.58
C THR A 79 -2.91 -14.00 -0.35
N ILE A 80 -3.90 -13.40 0.31
CA ILE A 80 -3.70 -12.63 1.54
C ILE A 80 -4.62 -13.21 2.61
N ASN A 81 -4.03 -13.66 3.71
CA ASN A 81 -4.79 -14.02 4.88
C ASN A 81 -4.98 -12.77 5.76
N GLU A 82 -6.04 -12.02 5.50
CA GLU A 82 -6.31 -10.74 6.17
C GLU A 82 -6.55 -10.95 7.67
N ASP A 83 -7.28 -11.99 8.07
CA ASP A 83 -7.58 -12.27 9.48
C ASP A 83 -6.31 -12.54 10.29
N GLU A 84 -5.40 -13.33 9.75
CA GLU A 84 -4.11 -13.60 10.38
C GLU A 84 -3.25 -12.35 10.46
N LEU A 85 -3.20 -11.58 9.37
CA LEU A 85 -2.39 -10.35 9.31
C LEU A 85 -2.91 -9.29 10.28
N ILE A 86 -4.22 -9.03 10.29
CA ILE A 86 -4.84 -8.02 11.14
C ILE A 86 -4.81 -8.46 12.59
N GLY A 87 -5.15 -9.72 12.87
CA GLY A 87 -5.13 -10.28 14.23
C GLY A 87 -3.73 -10.28 14.83
N GLY A 88 -2.73 -10.72 14.05
CA GLY A 88 -1.33 -10.67 14.48
C GLY A 88 -0.81 -9.26 14.67
N PHE A 89 -1.18 -8.32 13.81
CA PHE A 89 -0.82 -6.91 13.96
C PHE A 89 -1.45 -6.28 15.21
N ALA A 90 -2.74 -6.54 15.47
CA ALA A 90 -3.41 -6.08 16.69
C ALA A 90 -2.72 -6.59 17.96
N GLN A 91 -2.26 -7.84 17.95
CA GLN A 91 -1.48 -8.40 19.05
C GLN A 91 -0.16 -7.63 19.25
N LEU A 92 0.58 -7.35 18.17
CA LEU A 92 1.82 -6.55 18.25
C LEU A 92 1.60 -5.18 18.88
N LEU A 93 0.53 -4.48 18.50
CA LEU A 93 0.18 -3.20 19.12
C LEU A 93 -0.15 -3.34 20.61
N ASN A 94 -0.84 -4.41 21.00
CA ASN A 94 -1.16 -4.70 22.39
C ASN A 94 0.09 -5.05 23.23
N GLU A 95 1.14 -5.54 22.62
CA GLU A 95 2.42 -5.88 23.28
C GLU A 95 3.34 -4.69 23.48
N MET A 96 3.09 -3.53 22.84
CA MET A 96 3.89 -2.32 23.05
C MET A 96 3.93 -1.91 24.52
N THR A 97 5.07 -1.47 24.97
CA THR A 97 5.30 -0.98 26.35
C THR A 97 4.90 0.47 26.52
N SER A 98 5.15 1.31 25.52
CA SER A 98 4.93 2.76 25.56
C SER A 98 3.44 3.16 25.58
N LYS A 99 2.55 2.32 25.05
CA LYS A 99 1.09 2.51 25.07
C LYS A 99 0.58 3.90 24.60
N PRO A 100 1.06 4.47 23.49
CA PRO A 100 0.46 5.68 22.96
C PRO A 100 -0.95 5.39 22.42
N LYS A 101 -1.75 6.41 22.21
CA LYS A 101 -2.95 6.31 21.39
C LYS A 101 -2.53 5.98 19.94
N ILE A 102 -3.05 4.90 19.37
CA ILE A 102 -2.71 4.49 18.00
C ILE A 102 -3.73 5.01 17.01
N THR A 103 -3.25 5.74 16.01
CA THR A 103 -4.01 6.11 14.81
C THR A 103 -3.43 5.36 13.62
N LEU A 104 -4.27 4.64 12.87
CA LEU A 104 -3.83 3.86 11.71
C LEU A 104 -4.17 4.58 10.41
N GLU A 105 -3.16 4.77 9.55
CA GLU A 105 -3.36 5.21 8.18
C GLU A 105 -3.58 3.99 7.27
N LEU A 106 -4.74 3.95 6.62
CA LEU A 106 -5.16 2.89 5.71
C LEU A 106 -5.62 3.52 4.39
N GLY A 107 -5.11 3.05 3.29
CA GLY A 107 -5.47 3.53 1.96
C GLY A 107 -5.93 2.37 1.08
N ARG A 108 -5.00 1.80 0.31
CA ARG A 108 -5.33 0.80 -0.70
C ARG A 108 -5.92 -0.50 -0.14
N SER A 109 -5.56 -0.92 1.04
CA SER A 109 -6.15 -2.10 1.68
C SER A 109 -7.67 -1.99 1.89
N ILE A 110 -8.19 -0.77 2.01
CA ILE A 110 -9.64 -0.50 2.06
C ILE A 110 -10.19 -0.22 0.67
N ALA A 111 -9.51 0.63 -0.10
CA ALA A 111 -10.06 1.22 -1.33
C ALA A 111 -9.80 0.41 -2.61
N ALA A 112 -8.85 -0.53 -2.61
CA ALA A 112 -8.44 -1.20 -3.86
C ALA A 112 -9.53 -2.01 -4.53
N ILE A 113 -10.49 -2.54 -3.76
CA ILE A 113 -11.60 -3.36 -4.28
C ILE A 113 -12.91 -2.58 -4.44
N CYS A 114 -12.93 -1.28 -4.11
CA CYS A 114 -14.18 -0.51 -4.10
C CYS A 114 -14.60 0.04 -5.46
N GLY A 115 -13.77 -0.15 -6.50
CA GLY A 115 -14.01 0.40 -7.83
C GLY A 115 -13.85 -0.61 -8.95
N LYS A 116 -14.44 -0.28 -10.10
CA LYS A 116 -14.22 -0.97 -11.37
C LYS A 116 -13.87 0.06 -12.42
N TYR A 117 -12.90 -0.26 -13.25
CA TYR A 117 -12.52 0.54 -14.39
C TYR A 117 -13.11 -0.06 -15.66
N TYR A 118 -13.87 0.73 -16.40
CA TYR A 118 -14.49 0.33 -17.66
C TYR A 118 -13.80 1.04 -18.82
N THR A 119 -13.51 0.30 -19.87
CA THR A 119 -12.95 0.82 -21.11
C THR A 119 -13.58 0.09 -22.28
N HIS A 120 -13.62 0.71 -23.46
CA HIS A 120 -14.17 0.12 -24.66
C HIS A 120 -13.05 -0.41 -25.55
N ILE A 121 -13.31 -1.55 -26.18
CA ILE A 121 -12.47 -2.06 -27.26
C ILE A 121 -12.79 -1.26 -28.52
N VAL A 122 -11.83 -0.45 -28.97
CA VAL A 122 -12.00 0.40 -30.18
C VAL A 122 -11.48 -0.28 -31.44
N ASP A 123 -10.53 -1.21 -31.30
CA ASP A 123 -9.99 -1.96 -32.45
C ASP A 123 -9.39 -3.30 -32.04
N LYS A 124 -9.25 -4.19 -33.00
CA LYS A 124 -8.61 -5.51 -32.86
C LYS A 124 -7.66 -5.76 -34.02
N LYS A 125 -6.50 -6.29 -33.75
CA LYS A 125 -5.58 -6.72 -34.79
C LYS A 125 -4.80 -7.96 -34.39
N CYS A 126 -4.34 -8.71 -35.40
CA CYS A 126 -3.36 -9.76 -35.23
C CYS A 126 -2.05 -9.32 -35.93
N ASN A 127 -0.94 -9.45 -35.25
CA ASN A 127 0.37 -9.16 -35.83
C ASN A 127 1.36 -10.27 -35.44
N LYS A 128 1.93 -10.93 -36.45
CA LYS A 128 2.89 -12.03 -36.27
C LYS A 128 2.38 -13.16 -35.38
N GLY A 129 1.07 -13.43 -35.40
CA GLY A 129 0.45 -14.49 -34.60
C GLY A 129 0.01 -14.05 -33.20
N GLU A 130 0.29 -12.83 -32.80
CA GLU A 130 -0.15 -12.26 -31.54
C GLU A 130 -1.42 -11.41 -31.72
N ASN A 131 -2.38 -11.59 -30.82
CA ASN A 131 -3.64 -10.84 -30.83
C ASN A 131 -3.55 -9.61 -29.95
N TYR A 132 -4.09 -8.49 -30.45
CA TYR A 132 -4.11 -7.21 -29.78
C TYR A 132 -5.51 -6.60 -29.74
N LEU A 133 -5.97 -6.21 -28.56
CA LEU A 133 -7.12 -5.36 -28.36
C LEU A 133 -6.63 -3.94 -28.08
N LEU A 134 -7.16 -2.97 -28.81
CA LEU A 134 -6.91 -1.55 -28.54
C LEU A 134 -8.13 -1.02 -27.77
N VAL A 135 -7.88 -0.35 -26.65
CA VAL A 135 -8.92 0.24 -25.82
C VAL A 135 -8.81 1.77 -25.76
N ASP A 136 -9.92 2.45 -25.48
CA ASP A 136 -9.96 3.91 -25.34
C ASP A 136 -9.37 4.43 -24.02
N GLY A 137 -9.05 3.53 -23.09
CA GLY A 137 -8.36 3.81 -21.85
C GLY A 137 -6.86 3.52 -21.91
N GLY A 138 -6.21 3.42 -20.77
CA GLY A 138 -4.80 3.06 -20.66
C GLY A 138 -4.16 3.51 -19.37
N MET A 139 -2.83 3.49 -19.34
CA MET A 139 -2.01 3.80 -18.16
C MET A 139 -2.18 5.24 -17.64
N ASN A 140 -2.77 6.14 -18.43
CA ASN A 140 -3.12 7.50 -18.02
C ASN A 140 -4.38 7.55 -17.14
N HIS A 141 -5.16 6.48 -17.08
CA HIS A 141 -6.36 6.37 -16.24
C HIS A 141 -6.14 5.43 -15.06
N ILE A 142 -5.45 4.31 -15.29
CA ILE A 142 -5.18 3.32 -14.26
C ILE A 142 -3.73 2.87 -14.33
N VAL A 143 -3.02 2.94 -13.19
CA VAL A 143 -1.66 2.43 -13.12
C VAL A 143 -1.72 0.92 -12.92
N TYR A 144 -1.19 0.20 -13.88
CA TYR A 144 -1.13 -1.24 -13.87
C TYR A 144 0.26 -1.75 -13.50
N TYR A 145 0.39 -2.31 -12.31
CA TYR A 145 1.69 -2.77 -11.81
C TYR A 145 2.15 -4.11 -12.36
N GLY A 146 1.29 -4.86 -13.04
CA GLY A 146 1.62 -6.16 -13.64
C GLY A 146 2.74 -6.09 -14.66
N GLN A 147 2.83 -5.01 -15.40
CA GLN A 147 3.91 -4.78 -16.38
C GLN A 147 5.31 -4.75 -15.73
N HIS A 148 5.41 -4.21 -14.51
CA HIS A 148 6.67 -4.15 -13.78
C HIS A 148 6.96 -5.42 -12.98
N MET A 149 5.93 -6.22 -12.71
CA MET A 149 6.02 -7.42 -11.88
C MET A 149 6.04 -8.70 -12.69
N ALA A 150 6.08 -8.62 -14.01
CA ALA A 150 6.11 -9.68 -14.99
C ALA A 150 5.15 -10.85 -14.67
N MET A 151 4.08 -11.01 -15.46
CA MET A 151 3.27 -12.23 -15.54
C MET A 151 2.18 -12.45 -14.49
N LYS A 152 1.77 -11.45 -13.73
CA LYS A 152 0.57 -11.55 -12.91
C LYS A 152 -0.67 -11.10 -13.68
N GLN A 153 -1.77 -11.82 -13.52
CA GLN A 153 -3.03 -11.52 -14.21
C GLN A 153 -3.95 -10.66 -13.36
N PRO A 154 -4.43 -9.51 -13.86
CA PRO A 154 -5.42 -8.71 -13.18
C PRO A 154 -6.79 -9.39 -13.21
N TYR A 155 -7.70 -8.92 -12.37
CA TYR A 155 -9.11 -9.23 -12.49
C TYR A 155 -9.69 -8.47 -13.67
N LEU A 156 -9.94 -9.19 -14.75
CA LEU A 156 -10.43 -8.66 -16.01
C LEU A 156 -11.59 -9.49 -16.51
N SER A 157 -12.63 -8.84 -17.03
CA SER A 157 -13.75 -9.50 -17.66
C SER A 157 -14.30 -8.65 -18.82
N VAL A 158 -14.94 -9.28 -19.76
CA VAL A 158 -15.71 -8.60 -20.81
C VAL A 158 -17.15 -8.45 -20.32
N CYS A 159 -17.67 -7.21 -20.32
CA CYS A 159 -19.04 -6.93 -19.88
C CYS A 159 -20.06 -7.77 -20.65
N GLY A 160 -20.95 -8.43 -19.92
CA GLY A 160 -21.96 -9.33 -20.48
C GLY A 160 -21.45 -10.71 -20.88
N LYS A 161 -20.16 -11.01 -20.60
CA LYS A 161 -19.52 -12.29 -20.89
C LYS A 161 -18.68 -12.82 -19.73
N GLU A 162 -19.00 -12.40 -18.52
CA GLU A 162 -18.23 -12.68 -17.32
C GLU A 162 -18.11 -14.18 -16.99
N THR A 163 -19.09 -14.96 -17.46
CA THR A 163 -19.15 -16.43 -17.25
C THR A 163 -18.69 -17.25 -18.45
N GLU A 164 -18.39 -16.61 -19.58
CA GLU A 164 -17.90 -17.32 -20.77
C GLU A 164 -16.45 -17.77 -20.55
N PRO A 165 -16.08 -18.98 -21.00
CA PRO A 165 -14.70 -19.44 -20.90
C PRO A 165 -13.79 -18.61 -21.84
N CYS A 166 -12.62 -18.27 -21.34
CA CYS A 166 -11.59 -17.65 -22.19
C CYS A 166 -11.03 -18.69 -23.16
N THR A 167 -11.21 -18.45 -24.45
CA THR A 167 -10.76 -19.36 -25.52
C THR A 167 -9.49 -18.86 -26.23
N GLU A 168 -9.16 -17.59 -26.06
CA GLU A 168 -8.04 -16.93 -26.74
C GLU A 168 -7.26 -16.03 -25.77
N SER A 169 -5.99 -15.82 -26.09
CA SER A 169 -5.14 -14.86 -25.38
C SER A 169 -5.02 -13.57 -26.20
N TRP A 170 -5.12 -12.43 -25.50
CA TRP A 170 -5.06 -11.11 -26.10
C TRP A 170 -4.16 -10.19 -25.29
N ASN A 171 -3.33 -9.41 -25.97
CA ASN A 171 -2.61 -8.29 -25.39
C ASN A 171 -3.54 -7.06 -25.43
N ILE A 172 -3.82 -6.46 -24.29
CA ILE A 172 -4.66 -5.27 -24.20
C ILE A 172 -3.77 -4.03 -24.21
N CYS A 173 -3.90 -3.21 -25.25
CA CYS A 173 -3.14 -1.99 -25.44
C CYS A 173 -4.03 -0.78 -25.17
N GLY A 174 -3.50 0.16 -24.39
CA GLY A 174 -4.18 1.43 -24.16
C GLY A 174 -4.10 2.40 -25.34
N SER A 175 -4.59 3.62 -25.12
CA SER A 175 -4.72 4.66 -26.13
C SER A 175 -3.46 5.52 -26.33
N LEU A 176 -2.46 5.35 -25.49
CA LEU A 176 -1.23 6.14 -25.57
C LEU A 176 -0.23 5.55 -26.56
N CYS A 177 0.54 6.42 -27.21
CA CYS A 177 1.67 6.03 -28.05
C CYS A 177 2.88 5.64 -27.19
N SER A 178 2.75 4.54 -26.40
CA SER A 178 3.78 4.04 -25.51
C SER A 178 3.82 2.52 -25.56
N MET A 179 5.01 1.95 -25.63
CA MET A 179 5.20 0.49 -25.52
C MET A 179 4.86 -0.05 -24.12
N ASN A 180 4.73 0.83 -23.14
CA ASN A 180 4.39 0.45 -21.77
C ASN A 180 2.86 0.51 -21.49
N ASP A 181 2.07 0.99 -22.47
CA ASP A 181 0.62 1.07 -22.32
C ASP A 181 -0.04 -0.26 -22.74
N ILE A 182 0.35 -1.32 -22.07
CA ILE A 182 -0.15 -2.69 -22.23
C ILE A 182 -0.62 -3.17 -20.85
N ILE A 183 -1.82 -3.76 -20.82
CA ILE A 183 -2.47 -4.31 -19.62
C ILE A 183 -2.41 -5.83 -19.64
#